data_586ac619774e9bda02afad9de22cc7ef
#
_entry.id   586ac619774e9bda02afad9de22cc7ef
#
_cell.length_a   1.000
_cell.length_b   1.000
_cell.length_c   1.000
_cell.angle_alpha   90.00
_cell.angle_beta   90.00
_cell.angle_gamma   90.00
#
_symmetry.space_group_name_H-M   'P 1'
#
loop_
_entity.id
_entity.type
_entity.pdbx_description
1 polymer ?
#
loop_
_entity_poly.entity_id
_entity_poly.type
_entity_poly.pdbx_seq_one_letter_code
_entity_poly.pdbx_strand_id
1 'polypeptide(L)'
;MNKLGFSVIRENYRPERKDWKLDLRVNEHTELEIFAEENPPKRVNRPEACGLRHLAFCVESVKQTVNELAEVGIECEPIRVDDYTGKKMTFFHDPDGL
;
A
#
# COMPACT_ATOMS: atom_id res chain seq x y z
N MET A 1 -7.95 -2.85 -4.26
CA MET A 1 -7.12 -1.89 -5.03
C MET A 1 -7.79 -0.54 -5.09
N ASN A 2 -9.09 -0.49 -5.39
CA ASN A 2 -9.79 0.78 -5.53
C ASN A 2 -10.01 1.55 -4.23
N LYS A 3 -9.77 0.92 -3.07
CA LYS A 3 -9.97 1.58 -1.76
C LYS A 3 -9.05 2.76 -1.53
N LEU A 4 -7.87 2.78 -2.15
CA LEU A 4 -6.94 3.90 -2.06
C LEU A 4 -7.16 4.95 -3.17
N GLY A 5 -8.07 4.70 -4.11
CA GLY A 5 -8.39 5.63 -5.17
C GLY A 5 -7.35 5.69 -6.30
N PHE A 6 -6.44 4.74 -6.37
CA PHE A 6 -5.46 4.68 -7.45
C PHE A 6 -6.11 4.15 -8.72
N SER A 7 -5.75 4.72 -9.86
CA SER A 7 -6.28 4.31 -11.17
C SER A 7 -5.41 3.22 -11.78
N VAL A 8 -6.03 2.16 -12.30
CA VAL A 8 -5.32 1.17 -13.10
C VAL A 8 -5.07 1.77 -14.48
N ILE A 9 -3.80 1.90 -14.86
CA ILE A 9 -3.41 2.46 -16.16
C ILE A 9 -3.24 1.36 -17.20
N ARG A 10 -2.65 0.25 -16.79
CA ARG A 10 -2.38 -0.90 -17.68
C ARG A 10 -2.55 -2.20 -16.92
N GLU A 11 -3.07 -3.20 -17.61
CA GLU A 11 -3.16 -4.57 -17.12
C GLU A 11 -2.63 -5.50 -18.20
N ASN A 12 -1.64 -6.31 -17.87
CA ASN A 12 -1.05 -7.25 -18.82
C ASN A 12 -0.90 -8.63 -18.19
N TYR A 13 -1.46 -9.64 -18.84
CA TYR A 13 -1.21 -11.01 -18.45
C TYR A 13 0.10 -11.51 -19.05
N ARG A 14 0.95 -12.14 -18.25
CA ARG A 14 2.21 -12.72 -18.71
C ARG A 14 2.11 -14.25 -18.72
N PRO A 15 1.81 -14.87 -19.88
CA PRO A 15 1.57 -16.32 -19.95
C PRO A 15 2.77 -17.15 -19.51
N GLU A 16 3.98 -16.68 -19.77
CA GLU A 16 5.22 -17.39 -19.44
C GLU A 16 5.42 -17.50 -17.91
N ARG A 17 4.92 -16.52 -17.17
CA ARG A 17 5.03 -16.47 -15.72
C ARG A 17 3.71 -16.77 -15.00
N LYS A 18 2.62 -16.86 -15.75
CA LYS A 18 1.26 -17.09 -15.22
C LYS A 18 0.88 -16.07 -14.17
N ASP A 19 1.19 -14.80 -14.42
CA ASP A 19 0.85 -13.72 -13.52
C ASP A 19 0.29 -12.52 -14.27
N TRP A 20 -0.25 -11.57 -13.52
CA TRP A 20 -0.71 -10.30 -14.03
C TRP A 20 0.25 -9.20 -13.61
N LYS A 21 0.55 -8.30 -14.54
CA LYS A 21 1.27 -7.06 -14.27
C LYS A 21 0.27 -5.92 -14.30
N LEU A 22 0.19 -5.19 -13.19
CA LEU A 22 -0.72 -4.05 -13.05
C LEU A 22 0.09 -2.79 -12.81
N ASP A 23 -0.18 -1.75 -13.57
CA ASP A 23 0.40 -0.44 -13.35
C ASP A 23 -0.67 0.49 -12.82
N LEU A 24 -0.45 1.06 -11.65
CA LEU A 24 -1.38 1.96 -10.97
C LEU A 24 -0.82 3.38 -10.95
N ARG A 25 -1.67 4.35 -11.21
CA ARG A 25 -1.29 5.75 -11.07
C ARG A 25 -1.56 6.23 -9.64
N VAL A 26 -0.52 6.66 -8.98
CA VAL A 26 -0.61 7.27 -7.65
C VAL A 26 -0.86 8.78 -7.79
N ASN A 27 -0.06 9.45 -8.64
CA ASN A 27 -0.21 10.87 -8.97
C ASN A 27 0.42 11.13 -10.34
N GLU A 28 0.57 12.40 -10.71
CA GLU A 28 1.10 12.80 -12.03
C GLU A 28 2.50 12.25 -12.33
N HIS A 29 3.29 12.00 -11.29
CA HIS A 29 4.71 11.63 -11.44
C HIS A 29 5.04 10.24 -10.89
N THR A 30 4.09 9.53 -10.29
CA THR A 30 4.35 8.27 -9.59
C THR A 30 3.40 7.19 -10.03
N GLU A 31 3.96 6.05 -10.41
CA GLU A 31 3.22 4.84 -10.72
C GLU A 31 3.73 3.71 -9.82
N LEU A 32 2.84 2.78 -9.47
CA LEU A 32 3.18 1.54 -8.81
C LEU A 32 3.01 0.39 -9.78
N GLU A 33 4.02 -0.45 -9.88
CA GLU A 33 3.98 -1.68 -10.66
C GLU A 33 3.77 -2.84 -9.70
N ILE A 34 2.69 -3.58 -9.91
CA ILE A 34 2.30 -4.69 -9.02
C ILE A 34 2.17 -5.96 -9.86
N PHE A 35 2.69 -7.05 -9.35
CA PHE A 35 2.56 -8.36 -9.94
C PHE A 35 1.64 -9.23 -9.09
N ALA A 36 0.58 -9.74 -9.69
CA ALA A 36 -0.32 -10.70 -9.06
C ALA A 36 0.09 -12.10 -9.49
N GLU A 37 0.80 -12.79 -8.63
CA GLU A 37 1.33 -14.13 -8.89
C GLU A 37 0.38 -15.21 -8.37
N GLU A 38 0.41 -16.39 -8.99
CA GLU A 38 -0.26 -17.56 -8.46
C GLU A 38 0.52 -18.06 -7.24
N ASN A 39 -0.15 -18.23 -6.10
CA ASN A 39 0.43 -18.82 -4.89
C ASN A 39 1.81 -18.26 -4.50
N PRO A 40 1.96 -16.93 -4.36
CA PRO A 40 3.23 -16.39 -3.90
C PRO A 40 3.50 -16.80 -2.45
N PRO A 41 4.78 -16.95 -2.07
CA PRO A 41 5.11 -17.18 -0.66
C PRO A 41 4.60 -16.05 0.21
N LYS A 42 4.22 -16.38 1.43
CA LYS A 42 3.77 -15.37 2.39
C LYS A 42 4.90 -14.43 2.77
N ARG A 43 4.53 -13.16 2.98
CA ARG A 43 5.46 -12.16 3.47
C ARG A 43 5.93 -12.51 4.89
N VAL A 44 7.22 -12.33 5.16
CA VAL A 44 7.81 -12.52 6.49
C VAL A 44 7.84 -11.16 7.21
N ASN A 45 6.92 -10.94 8.14
CA ASN A 45 6.86 -9.71 8.92
C ASN A 45 7.69 -9.81 10.21
N ARG A 46 7.70 -10.99 10.82
CA ARG A 46 8.40 -11.25 12.10
C ARG A 46 9.10 -12.59 12.06
N PRO A 47 10.40 -12.70 12.42
CA PRO A 47 11.30 -11.55 12.62
C PRO A 47 11.46 -10.73 11.33
N GLU A 48 11.87 -9.48 11.43
CA GLU A 48 12.02 -8.60 10.27
C GLU A 48 13.01 -9.18 9.28
N ALA A 49 12.52 -9.46 8.08
CA ALA A 49 13.35 -9.97 6.98
C ALA A 49 13.84 -8.80 6.11
N CYS A 50 14.88 -9.06 5.33
CA CYS A 50 15.33 -8.10 4.31
C CYS A 50 14.21 -7.86 3.30
N GLY A 51 14.19 -6.68 2.73
CA GLY A 51 13.19 -6.25 1.77
C GLY A 51 12.36 -5.09 2.27
N LEU A 52 11.36 -4.74 1.49
CA LEU A 52 10.48 -3.62 1.82
C LEU A 52 9.69 -3.93 3.09
N ARG A 53 9.75 -3.04 4.08
CA ARG A 53 9.01 -3.19 5.34
C ARG A 53 7.67 -2.47 5.28
N HIS A 54 7.64 -1.27 4.73
CA HIS A 54 6.42 -0.51 4.54
C HIS A 54 6.61 0.51 3.42
N LEU A 55 5.51 0.99 2.89
CA LEU A 55 5.44 2.07 1.93
C LEU A 55 4.71 3.23 2.60
N ALA A 56 5.28 4.43 2.55
CA ALA A 56 4.70 5.60 3.20
C ALA A 56 4.17 6.60 2.16
N PHE A 57 2.98 7.12 2.42
CA PHE A 57 2.39 8.19 1.63
C PHE A 57 2.29 9.45 2.46
N CYS A 58 2.69 10.58 1.89
CA CYS A 58 2.52 11.89 2.52
C CYS A 58 1.13 12.42 2.19
N VAL A 59 0.40 12.82 3.21
CA VAL A 59 -0.96 13.38 3.05
C VAL A 59 -1.07 14.72 3.79
N GLU A 60 -2.03 15.55 3.39
CA GLU A 60 -2.23 16.85 4.02
C GLU A 60 -2.78 16.74 5.44
N SER A 61 -3.67 15.79 5.68
CA SER A 61 -4.25 15.54 7.00
C SER A 61 -4.33 14.05 7.27
N VAL A 62 -3.56 13.57 8.23
CA VAL A 62 -3.59 12.17 8.66
C VAL A 62 -4.97 11.81 9.21
N LYS A 63 -5.54 12.69 10.05
CA LYS A 63 -6.87 12.46 10.63
C LYS A 63 -7.95 12.30 9.57
N GLN A 64 -7.97 13.17 8.58
CA GLN A 64 -8.94 13.09 7.49
C GLN A 64 -8.75 11.82 6.68
N THR A 65 -7.51 11.47 6.38
CA THR A 65 -7.19 10.26 5.62
C THR A 65 -7.64 9.01 6.38
N VAL A 66 -7.42 8.94 7.68
CA VAL A 66 -7.88 7.82 8.52
C VAL A 66 -9.40 7.69 8.43
N ASN A 67 -10.13 8.79 8.49
CA ASN A 67 -11.60 8.78 8.38
C ASN A 67 -12.05 8.30 7.00
N GLU A 68 -11.40 8.75 5.94
CA GLU A 68 -11.71 8.31 4.57
C GLU A 68 -11.43 6.83 4.37
N LEU A 69 -10.34 6.32 4.94
CA LEU A 69 -10.00 4.89 4.87
C LEU A 69 -11.01 4.05 5.66
N ALA A 70 -11.46 4.54 6.81
CA ALA A 70 -12.49 3.85 7.60
C ALA A 70 -13.81 3.71 6.82
N GLU A 71 -14.17 4.71 6.02
CA GLU A 71 -15.38 4.68 5.17
C GLU A 71 -15.34 3.55 4.13
N VAL A 72 -14.15 3.16 3.70
CA VAL A 72 -13.98 2.04 2.75
C VAL A 72 -13.54 0.75 3.43
N GLY A 73 -13.66 0.68 4.75
CA GLY A 73 -13.41 -0.53 5.53
C GLY A 73 -11.96 -0.81 5.89
N ILE A 74 -11.09 0.20 5.81
CA ILE A 74 -9.69 0.07 6.22
C ILE A 74 -9.53 0.66 7.61
N GLU A 75 -9.12 -0.18 8.56
CA GLU A 75 -8.85 0.23 9.93
C GLU A 75 -7.36 0.56 10.10
N CYS A 76 -7.08 1.75 10.61
CA CYS A 76 -5.72 2.20 10.88
C CYS A 76 -5.37 2.06 12.37
N GLU A 77 -4.08 1.96 12.66
CA GLU A 77 -3.59 2.05 14.03
C GLU A 77 -3.87 3.45 14.60
N PRO A 78 -3.79 3.63 15.93
CA PRO A 78 -3.93 4.96 16.53
C PRO A 78 -2.90 5.94 15.96
N ILE A 79 -3.31 7.18 15.73
CA ILE A 79 -2.42 8.22 15.21
C ILE A 79 -1.34 8.52 16.25
N ARG A 80 -0.08 8.56 15.79
CA ARG A 80 1.09 8.87 16.62
C ARG A 80 1.82 10.07 16.05
N VAL A 81 2.68 10.67 16.88
CA VAL A 81 3.59 11.73 16.45
C VAL A 81 4.99 11.14 16.39
N ASP A 82 5.65 11.31 15.24
CA ASP A 82 7.03 10.88 15.08
C ASP A 82 7.95 11.77 15.90
N ASP A 83 8.74 11.16 16.79
CA ASP A 83 9.65 11.86 17.68
C ASP A 83 10.74 12.64 16.94
N TYR A 84 11.11 12.21 15.74
CA TYR A 84 12.19 12.81 14.95
C TYR A 84 11.71 13.95 14.06
N THR A 85 10.52 13.86 13.51
CA THR A 85 10.00 14.86 12.56
C THR A 85 8.91 15.74 13.13
N GLY A 86 8.30 15.34 14.25
CA GLY A 86 7.14 16.03 14.83
C GLY A 86 5.85 15.87 14.02
N LYS A 87 5.87 15.05 12.97
CA LYS A 87 4.71 14.86 12.11
C LYS A 87 3.83 13.72 12.62
N LYS A 88 2.55 13.85 12.36
CA LYS A 88 1.59 12.79 12.67
C LYS A 88 1.73 11.66 11.66
N MET A 89 1.59 10.43 12.14
CA MET A 89 1.64 9.24 11.30
C MET A 89 0.74 8.16 11.85
N THR A 90 0.36 7.21 10.99
CA THR A 90 -0.32 5.99 11.36
C THR A 90 0.03 4.90 10.35
N PHE A 91 -0.37 3.68 10.66
CA PHE A 91 -0.13 2.52 9.80
C PHE A 91 -1.42 1.74 9.57
N PHE A 92 -1.50 1.10 8.44
CA PHE A 92 -2.49 0.06 8.16
C PHE A 92 -1.82 -1.01 7.30
N HIS A 93 -2.46 -2.16 7.21
CA HIS A 93 -1.93 -3.27 6.42
C HIS A 93 -2.66 -3.40 5.10
N ASP A 94 -1.92 -3.80 4.05
CA ASP A 94 -2.56 -4.26 2.83
C ASP A 94 -3.06 -5.71 3.02
N PRO A 95 -3.79 -6.27 2.03
CA PRO A 95 -4.30 -7.65 2.16
C PRO A 95 -3.22 -8.71 2.33
N ASP A 96 -1.98 -8.44 1.92
CA ASP A 96 -0.86 -9.37 2.04
C ASP A 96 -0.04 -9.14 3.32
N GLY A 97 -0.40 -8.15 4.13
CA GLY A 97 0.24 -7.86 5.41
C GLY A 97 1.37 -6.83 5.35
N LEU A 98 1.57 -6.17 4.22
CA LEU A 98 2.60 -5.12 4.07
C LEU A 98 2.27 -3.91 4.92
#